data_e3f15a91a602634953be1d4398636e14
#
_entry.id   e3f15a91a602634953be1d4398636e14
#
_cell.length_a   1.000
_cell.length_b   1.000
_cell.length_c   1.000
_cell.angle_alpha   90.00
_cell.angle_beta   90.00
_cell.angle_gamma   90.00
#
_symmetry.space_group_name_H-M   'P 1'
#
loop_
_entity.id
_entity.type
_entity.pdbx_description
1 polymer ?
#
loop_
_entity_poly.entity_id
_entity_poly.type
_entity_poly.pdbx_seq_one_letter_code
_entity_poly.pdbx_strand_id
1 'polypeptide(L)'
;MIKKIALGIIAGSVLMPHIIKGQGLSWDDEKITLFKDNTKHTLMNTESIFEERWDELAQAQFWQTIMLLSPDSCVVNVAATRQILGIIPVNKWARLTEIEKSAFKLSIKSANGIGSEETIYITTGKNDFYKFQDVFNSLSKGVAAFEKNGVDPWYAQSILLIESPGQLKKSVAGAYGAFQLMPSVAKKYGLIVNSSIDERADFDKSAAAASKLIFSVCIPEAKRILANHGIQYKENDLWFRLFVMHIYHAGASNVAAVIAKINPSVGSQALVKEMWMTSAASFGNNSQNYSQLILAAQLILNDMIYTECDDIIHCGTK
;
A
#
# COMPACT_ATOMS: atom_id res chain seq x y z
N MET A 1 18.93 2.51 -82.46
CA MET A 1 18.00 1.75 -81.57
C MET A 1 18.29 2.16 -80.12
N ILE A 2 17.51 3.03 -79.58
CA ILE A 2 17.69 3.56 -78.21
C ILE A 2 16.63 2.88 -77.34
N LYS A 3 17.03 2.03 -76.40
CA LYS A 3 16.18 1.41 -75.40
C LYS A 3 15.89 2.40 -74.28
N LYS A 4 14.61 2.76 -74.11
CA LYS A 4 14.12 3.51 -72.96
C LYS A 4 14.03 2.57 -71.77
N ILE A 5 14.74 2.90 -70.69
CA ILE A 5 14.59 2.27 -69.36
C ILE A 5 13.55 3.05 -68.61
N ALA A 6 12.44 2.40 -68.26
CA ALA A 6 11.41 2.96 -67.40
C ALA A 6 11.82 2.77 -65.93
N LEU A 7 11.96 3.88 -65.23
CA LEU A 7 12.25 3.91 -63.77
C LEU A 7 10.91 3.79 -63.02
N GLY A 8 10.64 2.63 -62.44
CA GLY A 8 9.46 2.43 -61.57
C GLY A 8 9.72 3.03 -60.20
N ILE A 9 8.92 4.02 -59.84
CA ILE A 9 8.88 4.60 -58.46
C ILE A 9 8.05 3.64 -57.59
N ILE A 10 8.71 2.93 -56.66
CA ILE A 10 8.06 2.19 -55.61
C ILE A 10 7.72 3.17 -54.51
N ALA A 11 6.44 3.55 -54.43
CA ALA A 11 5.94 4.30 -53.28
C ALA A 11 5.87 3.38 -52.06
N GLY A 12 6.89 3.43 -51.21
CA GLY A 12 6.88 2.79 -49.91
C GLY A 12 5.88 3.49 -48.98
N SER A 13 4.75 2.84 -48.74
CA SER A 13 3.83 3.27 -47.67
C SER A 13 4.49 3.03 -46.33
N VAL A 14 4.92 4.10 -45.68
CA VAL A 14 5.33 4.11 -44.28
C VAL A 14 4.06 3.86 -43.45
N LEU A 15 3.89 2.61 -43.02
CA LEU A 15 2.92 2.27 -41.99
C LEU A 15 3.39 2.96 -40.67
N MET A 16 2.83 4.13 -40.39
CA MET A 16 2.92 4.68 -39.05
C MET A 16 2.23 3.68 -38.09
N PRO A 17 2.89 3.31 -36.99
CA PRO A 17 2.19 2.51 -35.99
C PRO A 17 1.02 3.34 -35.46
N HIS A 18 -0.19 2.85 -35.69
CA HIS A 18 -1.35 3.33 -35.00
C HIS A 18 -1.06 3.10 -33.50
N ILE A 19 -0.83 4.18 -32.77
CA ILE A 19 -0.93 4.19 -31.32
C ILE A 19 -2.39 3.84 -31.05
N ILE A 20 -2.64 2.56 -30.78
CA ILE A 20 -3.89 2.14 -30.14
C ILE A 20 -3.87 2.90 -28.82
N LYS A 21 -4.64 3.99 -28.73
CA LYS A 21 -5.09 4.52 -27.43
C LYS A 21 -5.78 3.34 -26.78
N GLY A 22 -5.08 2.69 -25.83
CA GLY A 22 -5.71 1.71 -24.97
C GLY A 22 -6.98 2.35 -24.45
N GLN A 23 -8.06 1.60 -24.43
CA GLN A 23 -9.26 1.99 -23.70
C GLN A 23 -8.73 2.34 -22.29
N GLY A 24 -8.73 3.65 -21.97
CA GLY A 24 -8.24 4.11 -20.69
C GLY A 24 -9.05 3.39 -19.62
N LEU A 25 -8.37 2.67 -18.76
CA LEU A 25 -8.97 2.16 -17.55
C LEU A 25 -9.58 3.39 -16.87
N SER A 26 -10.90 3.47 -16.83
CA SER A 26 -11.60 4.49 -16.08
C SER A 26 -11.72 3.98 -14.66
N TRP A 27 -11.24 4.77 -13.70
CA TRP A 27 -11.44 4.50 -12.27
C TRP A 27 -12.61 5.33 -11.72
N ASP A 28 -13.46 5.90 -12.60
CA ASP A 28 -14.55 6.79 -12.20
C ASP A 28 -15.55 6.10 -11.28
N ASP A 29 -15.84 4.83 -11.53
CA ASP A 29 -16.77 4.03 -10.70
C ASP A 29 -16.19 3.70 -9.32
N GLU A 30 -14.88 3.80 -9.14
CA GLU A 30 -14.20 3.56 -7.86
C GLU A 30 -13.89 4.86 -7.11
N LYS A 31 -14.24 6.03 -7.66
CA LYS A 31 -14.00 7.33 -7.03
C LYS A 31 -15.21 7.79 -6.22
N ILE A 32 -14.92 8.38 -5.07
CA ILE A 32 -15.89 9.10 -4.26
C ILE A 32 -15.51 10.57 -4.20
N THR A 33 -16.51 11.43 -4.16
CA THR A 33 -16.33 12.87 -3.95
C THR A 33 -16.95 13.26 -2.65
N LEU A 34 -16.21 13.96 -1.83
CA LEU A 34 -16.68 14.50 -0.57
C LEU A 34 -16.32 15.98 -0.43
N PHE A 35 -17.05 16.68 0.39
CA PHE A 35 -16.77 18.08 0.74
C PHE A 35 -16.45 18.14 2.23
N LYS A 36 -15.31 18.72 2.56
CA LYS A 36 -14.88 19.00 3.92
C LYS A 36 -14.37 20.43 3.98
N ASP A 37 -14.83 21.20 4.97
CA ASP A 37 -14.45 22.63 5.15
C ASP A 37 -14.59 23.44 3.85
N ASN A 38 -15.70 23.25 3.12
CA ASN A 38 -15.98 23.85 1.79
C ASN A 38 -14.96 23.47 0.70
N THR A 39 -14.12 22.48 0.92
CA THR A 39 -13.15 21.98 -0.06
C THR A 39 -13.61 20.63 -0.62
N LYS A 40 -13.59 20.54 -1.95
CA LYS A 40 -13.88 19.27 -2.66
C LYS A 40 -12.68 18.36 -2.61
N HIS A 41 -12.91 17.10 -2.19
CA HIS A 41 -11.91 16.04 -2.20
C HIS A 41 -12.39 14.89 -3.08
N THR A 42 -11.48 14.30 -3.86
CA THR A 42 -11.72 13.08 -4.62
C THR A 42 -10.83 11.98 -4.09
N LEU A 43 -11.43 10.89 -3.68
CA LEU A 43 -10.77 9.73 -3.08
C LEU A 43 -11.18 8.46 -3.83
N MET A 44 -10.44 7.37 -3.62
CA MET A 44 -10.85 6.04 -4.03
C MET A 44 -11.75 5.44 -2.96
N ASN A 45 -12.82 4.75 -3.37
CA ASN A 45 -13.68 4.04 -2.43
C ASN A 45 -12.95 2.83 -1.80
N THR A 46 -13.55 2.27 -0.76
CA THR A 46 -13.00 1.14 -0.01
C THR A 46 -13.92 -0.08 -0.04
N GLU A 47 -14.91 -0.09 -0.93
CA GLU A 47 -15.97 -1.11 -0.99
C GLU A 47 -15.41 -2.53 -1.10
N SER A 48 -14.40 -2.75 -1.95
CA SER A 48 -13.77 -4.06 -2.14
C SER A 48 -13.18 -4.67 -0.85
N ILE A 49 -12.85 -3.85 0.14
CA ILE A 49 -12.35 -4.33 1.44
C ILE A 49 -13.46 -5.07 2.17
N PHE A 50 -14.70 -4.56 2.12
CA PHE A 50 -15.86 -5.15 2.79
C PHE A 50 -16.46 -6.29 1.97
N GLU A 51 -16.59 -6.14 0.66
CA GLU A 51 -17.12 -7.17 -0.23
C GLU A 51 -16.32 -8.47 -0.14
N GLU A 52 -14.99 -8.37 -0.03
CA GLU A 52 -14.09 -9.51 0.07
C GLU A 52 -13.74 -9.87 1.53
N ARG A 53 -14.35 -9.21 2.52
CA ARG A 53 -14.20 -9.44 3.97
C ARG A 53 -12.75 -9.30 4.47
N TRP A 54 -11.99 -8.36 3.92
CA TRP A 54 -10.66 -8.03 4.42
C TRP A 54 -10.69 -7.30 5.77
N ASP A 55 -11.78 -6.59 6.05
CA ASP A 55 -12.07 -5.90 7.31
C ASP A 55 -12.20 -6.85 8.50
N GLU A 56 -12.63 -8.10 8.27
CA GLU A 56 -12.76 -9.11 9.31
C GLU A 56 -11.42 -9.77 9.71
N LEU A 57 -10.35 -9.52 8.98
CA LEU A 57 -9.06 -10.12 9.27
C LEU A 57 -8.43 -9.52 10.53
N ALA A 58 -7.99 -10.39 11.43
CA ALA A 58 -7.32 -9.99 12.68
C ALA A 58 -6.12 -9.06 12.43
N GLN A 59 -5.42 -9.22 11.32
CA GLN A 59 -4.29 -8.38 10.94
C GLN A 59 -4.72 -6.94 10.62
N ALA A 60 -5.80 -6.76 9.87
CA ALA A 60 -6.35 -5.44 9.56
C ALA A 60 -6.84 -4.74 10.84
N GLN A 61 -7.64 -5.44 11.66
CA GLN A 61 -8.17 -4.93 12.93
C GLN A 61 -7.06 -4.60 13.94
N PHE A 62 -6.02 -5.42 14.00
CA PHE A 62 -4.86 -5.17 14.85
C PHE A 62 -4.16 -3.86 14.48
N TRP A 63 -3.84 -3.66 13.19
CA TRP A 63 -3.17 -2.44 12.76
C TRP A 63 -4.06 -1.21 12.84
N GLN A 64 -5.37 -1.34 12.58
CA GLN A 64 -6.34 -0.26 12.82
C GLN A 64 -6.31 0.17 14.29
N THR A 65 -6.34 -0.79 15.21
CA THR A 65 -6.20 -0.51 16.65
C THR A 65 -4.88 0.18 16.97
N ILE A 66 -3.75 -0.31 16.47
CA ILE A 66 -2.42 0.30 16.72
C ILE A 66 -2.31 1.72 16.18
N MET A 67 -2.87 1.98 15.01
CA MET A 67 -2.82 3.31 14.38
C MET A 67 -3.66 4.36 15.13
N LEU A 68 -4.74 3.95 15.77
CA LEU A 68 -5.64 4.83 16.54
C LEU A 68 -5.28 4.90 18.03
N LEU A 69 -4.51 3.94 18.54
CA LEU A 69 -4.17 3.85 19.96
C LEU A 69 -3.08 4.85 20.33
N SER A 70 -3.26 5.50 21.50
CA SER A 70 -2.24 6.37 22.09
C SER A 70 -0.93 5.62 22.36
N PRO A 71 0.25 6.27 22.20
CA PRO A 71 1.54 5.68 22.56
C PRO A 71 1.69 5.39 24.06
N ASP A 72 0.79 5.89 24.92
CA ASP A 72 0.73 5.53 26.34
C ASP A 72 0.10 4.17 26.61
N SER A 73 -0.45 3.53 25.57
CA SER A 73 -1.11 2.25 25.63
C SER A 73 -0.45 1.25 24.68
N CYS A 74 -0.55 -0.02 25.01
CA CYS A 74 -0.07 -1.10 24.14
C CYS A 74 -1.08 -2.24 24.04
N VAL A 75 -1.12 -2.85 22.87
CA VAL A 75 -1.92 -4.04 22.56
C VAL A 75 -1.14 -5.28 22.95
N VAL A 76 -1.79 -6.19 23.66
CA VAL A 76 -1.33 -7.57 23.90
C VAL A 76 -1.89 -8.42 22.76
N ASN A 77 -1.05 -9.07 21.97
CA ASN A 77 -1.50 -9.82 20.80
C ASN A 77 -0.70 -11.12 20.56
N VAL A 78 -1.32 -12.06 19.88
CA VAL A 78 -0.61 -13.23 19.34
C VAL A 78 0.27 -12.76 18.18
N ALA A 79 1.55 -13.11 18.21
CA ALA A 79 2.53 -12.62 17.23
C ALA A 79 2.20 -13.05 15.79
N ALA A 80 1.85 -14.31 15.59
CA ALA A 80 1.59 -14.88 14.29
C ALA A 80 0.28 -14.39 13.66
N THR A 81 -0.82 -14.45 14.40
CA THR A 81 -2.17 -14.17 13.89
C THR A 81 -2.59 -12.72 14.01
N ARG A 82 -1.89 -11.91 14.83
CA ARG A 82 -2.27 -10.56 15.25
C ARG A 82 -3.55 -10.48 16.09
N GLN A 83 -4.13 -11.61 16.50
CA GLN A 83 -5.28 -11.63 17.41
C GLN A 83 -5.01 -10.77 18.64
N ILE A 84 -5.89 -9.80 18.89
CA ILE A 84 -5.84 -8.91 20.06
C ILE A 84 -6.38 -9.69 21.27
N LEU A 85 -5.62 -9.68 22.36
CA LEU A 85 -5.96 -10.33 23.64
C LEU A 85 -6.29 -9.32 24.73
N GLY A 86 -5.96 -8.04 24.52
CA GLY A 86 -6.25 -6.96 25.45
C GLY A 86 -5.39 -5.72 25.19
N ILE A 87 -5.71 -4.65 25.93
CA ILE A 87 -4.96 -3.39 25.91
C ILE A 87 -4.53 -3.07 27.35
N ILE A 88 -3.26 -2.68 27.50
CA ILE A 88 -2.71 -2.31 28.80
C ILE A 88 -1.92 -0.98 28.70
N PRO A 89 -1.81 -0.20 29.78
CA PRO A 89 -0.97 0.98 29.81
C PRO A 89 0.53 0.61 29.66
N VAL A 90 1.26 1.38 28.86
CA VAL A 90 2.72 1.20 28.65
C VAL A 90 3.47 1.25 29.98
N ASN A 91 3.14 2.19 30.87
CA ASN A 91 3.80 2.33 32.16
C ASN A 91 3.61 1.12 33.08
N LYS A 92 2.46 0.42 32.98
CA LYS A 92 2.21 -0.83 33.72
C LYS A 92 3.15 -1.94 33.19
N TRP A 93 3.28 -2.08 31.87
CA TRP A 93 4.18 -3.06 31.26
C TRP A 93 5.65 -2.73 31.52
N ALA A 94 6.05 -1.48 31.40
CA ALA A 94 7.44 -1.03 31.57
C ALA A 94 7.99 -1.23 32.98
N ARG A 95 7.12 -1.23 33.99
CA ARG A 95 7.54 -1.42 35.41
C ARG A 95 7.77 -2.89 35.77
N LEU A 96 7.31 -3.84 34.95
CA LEU A 96 7.47 -5.26 35.24
C LEU A 96 8.93 -5.69 35.02
N THR A 97 9.43 -6.51 35.92
CA THR A 97 10.66 -7.27 35.73
C THR A 97 10.49 -8.31 34.61
N GLU A 98 11.57 -8.84 34.08
CA GLU A 98 11.49 -9.88 33.02
C GLU A 98 10.77 -11.17 33.48
N ILE A 99 10.88 -11.50 34.78
CA ILE A 99 10.15 -12.62 35.38
C ILE A 99 8.65 -12.33 35.38
N GLU A 100 8.24 -11.15 35.80
CA GLU A 100 6.83 -10.74 35.83
C GLU A 100 6.25 -10.61 34.42
N LYS A 101 7.02 -10.09 33.45
CA LYS A 101 6.61 -10.07 32.02
C LYS A 101 6.38 -11.46 31.48
N SER A 102 7.24 -12.40 31.82
CA SER A 102 7.08 -13.81 31.40
C SER A 102 5.85 -14.45 32.06
N ALA A 103 5.65 -14.25 33.37
CA ALA A 103 4.46 -14.71 34.09
C ALA A 103 3.18 -14.09 33.53
N PHE A 104 3.17 -12.80 33.22
CA PHE A 104 2.05 -12.12 32.59
C PHE A 104 1.68 -12.76 31.23
N LYS A 105 2.69 -12.98 30.37
CA LYS A 105 2.45 -13.62 29.05
C LYS A 105 1.88 -15.04 29.21
N LEU A 106 2.36 -15.81 30.17
CA LEU A 106 1.84 -17.15 30.46
C LEU A 106 0.39 -17.09 30.96
N SER A 107 0.05 -16.17 31.87
CA SER A 107 -1.30 -15.99 32.35
C SER A 107 -2.26 -15.60 31.24
N ILE A 108 -1.86 -14.71 30.34
CA ILE A 108 -2.65 -14.33 29.15
C ILE A 108 -2.87 -15.53 28.22
N LYS A 109 -1.85 -16.34 27.96
CA LYS A 109 -2.01 -17.57 27.15
C LYS A 109 -3.03 -18.50 27.77
N SER A 110 -2.87 -18.79 29.06
CA SER A 110 -3.79 -19.69 29.79
C SER A 110 -5.22 -19.17 29.78
N ALA A 111 -5.43 -17.87 30.06
CA ALA A 111 -6.77 -17.27 30.11
C ALA A 111 -7.49 -17.27 28.76
N ASN A 112 -6.74 -17.28 27.65
CA ASN A 112 -7.30 -17.21 26.30
C ASN A 112 -7.18 -18.52 25.50
N GLY A 113 -6.74 -19.63 26.15
CA GLY A 113 -6.58 -20.92 25.47
C GLY A 113 -5.51 -20.91 24.37
N ILE A 114 -4.50 -20.03 24.48
CA ILE A 114 -3.41 -19.89 23.51
C ILE A 114 -2.36 -20.96 23.78
N GLY A 115 -1.93 -21.67 22.73
CA GLY A 115 -0.92 -22.72 22.81
C GLY A 115 0.40 -22.25 23.39
N SER A 116 1.14 -23.17 24.04
CA SER A 116 2.44 -22.86 24.66
C SER A 116 3.45 -22.30 23.67
N GLU A 117 3.43 -22.79 22.43
CA GLU A 117 4.37 -22.41 21.36
C GLU A 117 4.11 -21.04 20.76
N GLU A 118 2.90 -20.49 20.94
CA GLU A 118 2.55 -19.18 20.40
C GLU A 118 3.30 -18.07 21.15
N THR A 119 3.76 -17.07 20.41
CA THR A 119 4.44 -15.90 20.98
C THR A 119 3.45 -14.79 21.24
N ILE A 120 3.48 -14.20 22.44
CA ILE A 120 2.73 -12.98 22.79
C ILE A 120 3.62 -11.77 22.62
N TYR A 121 3.17 -10.81 21.81
CA TYR A 121 3.76 -9.49 21.67
C TYR A 121 3.00 -8.43 22.45
N ILE A 122 3.74 -7.39 22.82
CA ILE A 122 3.22 -6.16 23.40
C ILE A 122 3.59 -5.06 22.42
N THR A 123 2.60 -4.50 21.74
CA THR A 123 2.82 -3.54 20.66
C THR A 123 2.22 -2.18 21.05
N THR A 124 3.07 -1.17 21.09
CA THR A 124 2.69 0.20 21.48
C THR A 124 1.84 0.87 20.41
N GLY A 125 0.85 1.65 20.82
CA GLY A 125 0.03 2.49 19.95
C GLY A 125 0.86 3.53 19.19
N LYS A 126 0.32 4.02 18.05
CA LYS A 126 1.04 4.87 17.10
C LYS A 126 0.19 6.02 16.54
N ASN A 127 -0.82 6.51 17.29
CA ASN A 127 -1.63 7.62 16.80
C ASN A 127 -0.86 8.96 16.70
N ASP A 128 0.29 9.06 17.37
CA ASP A 128 1.22 10.18 17.23
C ASP A 128 1.95 10.21 15.87
N PHE A 129 2.09 9.04 15.25
CA PHE A 129 2.66 8.90 13.90
C PHE A 129 1.58 9.02 12.82
N TYR A 130 0.44 8.33 12.96
CA TYR A 130 -0.64 8.29 11.98
C TYR A 130 -1.64 9.43 12.20
N LYS A 131 -1.37 10.59 11.59
CA LYS A 131 -2.24 11.78 11.70
C LYS A 131 -3.23 11.86 10.54
N PHE A 132 -4.23 11.00 10.55
CA PHE A 132 -5.19 10.89 9.44
C PHE A 132 -6.02 12.17 9.22
N GLN A 133 -6.18 13.02 10.24
CA GLN A 133 -6.94 14.28 10.11
C GLN A 133 -6.39 15.22 9.02
N ASP A 134 -5.08 15.14 8.75
CA ASP A 134 -4.40 16.06 7.84
C ASP A 134 -4.21 15.49 6.42
N VAL A 135 -4.76 14.28 6.12
CA VAL A 135 -4.41 13.59 4.87
C VAL A 135 -5.29 13.96 3.65
N PHE A 136 -6.51 14.45 3.83
CA PHE A 136 -7.48 14.61 2.73
C PHE A 136 -6.94 15.40 1.53
N ASN A 137 -6.27 16.52 1.78
CA ASN A 137 -5.67 17.34 0.70
C ASN A 137 -4.58 16.57 -0.06
N SER A 138 -3.72 15.84 0.64
CA SER A 138 -2.65 15.06 0.01
C SER A 138 -3.21 13.86 -0.76
N LEU A 139 -4.27 13.21 -0.25
CA LEU A 139 -4.93 12.09 -0.92
C LEU A 139 -5.53 12.55 -2.26
N SER A 140 -6.34 13.62 -2.28
CA SER A 140 -6.92 14.15 -3.51
C SER A 140 -5.88 14.54 -4.56
N LYS A 141 -4.77 15.17 -4.13
CA LYS A 141 -3.66 15.50 -5.03
C LYS A 141 -2.97 14.23 -5.56
N GLY A 142 -2.77 13.24 -4.72
CA GLY A 142 -2.16 11.97 -5.11
C GLY A 142 -3.02 11.20 -6.11
N VAL A 143 -4.32 11.10 -5.85
CA VAL A 143 -5.31 10.48 -6.75
C VAL A 143 -5.25 11.15 -8.13
N ALA A 144 -5.35 12.48 -8.19
CA ALA A 144 -5.29 13.22 -9.45
C ALA A 144 -3.95 13.07 -10.17
N ALA A 145 -2.83 13.03 -9.44
CA ALA A 145 -1.50 12.89 -10.04
C ALA A 145 -1.30 11.51 -10.67
N PHE A 146 -1.73 10.43 -10.00
CA PHE A 146 -1.62 9.07 -10.53
C PHE A 146 -2.55 8.87 -11.73
N GLU A 147 -3.80 9.31 -11.64
CA GLU A 147 -4.75 9.26 -12.75
C GLU A 147 -4.22 9.99 -13.99
N LYS A 148 -3.67 11.21 -13.82
CA LYS A 148 -3.04 11.98 -14.90
C LYS A 148 -1.90 11.22 -15.57
N ASN A 149 -1.18 10.37 -14.84
CA ASN A 149 -0.10 9.55 -15.34
C ASN A 149 -0.56 8.18 -15.85
N GLY A 150 -1.87 7.91 -15.90
CA GLY A 150 -2.45 6.63 -16.35
C GLY A 150 -2.16 5.45 -15.41
N VAL A 151 -2.01 5.73 -14.12
CA VAL A 151 -1.75 4.73 -13.08
C VAL A 151 -2.94 4.73 -12.12
N ASP A 152 -3.35 3.54 -11.70
CA ASP A 152 -4.45 3.37 -10.76
C ASP A 152 -4.26 4.25 -9.50
N PRO A 153 -5.19 5.20 -9.27
CA PRO A 153 -5.08 6.16 -8.17
C PRO A 153 -5.14 5.52 -6.78
N TRP A 154 -5.67 4.30 -6.68
CA TRP A 154 -5.69 3.53 -5.44
C TRP A 154 -4.29 3.37 -4.82
N TYR A 155 -3.26 3.23 -5.66
CA TYR A 155 -1.88 3.14 -5.18
C TYR A 155 -1.41 4.42 -4.51
N ALA A 156 -1.76 5.60 -5.06
CA ALA A 156 -1.41 6.86 -4.44
C ALA A 156 -2.05 7.01 -3.06
N GLN A 157 -3.35 6.74 -2.98
CA GLN A 157 -4.10 6.78 -1.72
C GLN A 157 -3.46 5.85 -0.68
N SER A 158 -3.17 4.60 -1.05
CA SER A 158 -2.58 3.61 -0.16
C SER A 158 -1.20 4.03 0.36
N ILE A 159 -0.32 4.55 -0.50
CA ILE A 159 1.00 5.02 -0.09
C ILE A 159 0.89 6.21 0.88
N LEU A 160 0.08 7.21 0.52
CA LEU A 160 -0.06 8.43 1.30
C LEU A 160 -0.67 8.20 2.69
N LEU A 161 -1.52 7.19 2.82
CA LEU A 161 -2.11 6.82 4.11
C LEU A 161 -1.10 6.23 5.10
N ILE A 162 -0.06 5.52 4.62
CA ILE A 162 0.83 4.76 5.50
C ILE A 162 2.26 5.32 5.60
N GLU A 163 2.77 5.95 4.53
CA GLU A 163 4.18 6.38 4.49
C GLU A 163 4.41 7.76 5.12
N SER A 164 3.49 8.68 4.89
CA SER A 164 3.62 10.05 5.38
C SER A 164 2.28 10.66 5.72
N PRO A 165 1.49 10.08 6.63
CA PRO A 165 0.21 10.65 6.98
C PRO A 165 0.40 12.05 7.60
N GLY A 166 0.29 13.09 6.76
CA GLY A 166 0.44 14.48 7.17
C GLY A 166 1.86 14.96 7.49
N GLN A 167 2.93 14.16 7.25
CA GLN A 167 4.29 14.53 7.65
C GLN A 167 5.35 14.16 6.61
N LEU A 168 6.31 15.08 6.38
CA LEU A 168 7.51 14.78 5.60
C LEU A 168 8.61 14.26 6.53
N LYS A 169 8.78 12.95 6.61
CA LYS A 169 9.84 12.33 7.41
C LYS A 169 10.83 11.56 6.52
N LYS A 170 12.09 11.53 6.96
CA LYS A 170 13.12 10.69 6.37
C LYS A 170 13.19 9.38 7.15
N SER A 171 13.10 8.25 6.45
CA SER A 171 13.24 6.93 7.08
C SER A 171 14.70 6.64 7.43
N VAL A 172 14.92 5.69 8.33
CA VAL A 172 16.27 5.20 8.68
C VAL A 172 17.00 4.67 7.45
N ALA A 173 16.29 4.06 6.51
CA ALA A 173 16.84 3.56 5.25
C ALA A 173 17.13 4.67 4.21
N GLY A 174 16.73 5.92 4.50
CA GLY A 174 16.96 7.07 3.62
C GLY A 174 15.84 7.36 2.63
N ALA A 175 14.70 6.68 2.69
CA ALA A 175 13.51 7.05 1.93
C ALA A 175 12.98 8.40 2.46
N TYR A 176 12.39 9.23 1.56
CA TYR A 176 11.94 10.58 1.91
C TYR A 176 10.77 11.06 1.07
N GLY A 177 10.03 12.03 1.62
CA GLY A 177 8.89 12.69 0.98
C GLY A 177 7.58 11.92 1.15
N ALA A 178 6.49 12.47 0.58
CA ALA A 178 5.15 11.93 0.72
C ALA A 178 5.03 10.48 0.23
N PHE A 179 5.81 10.10 -0.77
CA PHE A 179 5.83 8.75 -1.36
C PHE A 179 7.04 7.91 -0.90
N GLN A 180 7.79 8.35 0.09
CA GLN A 180 8.94 7.63 0.67
C GLN A 180 9.89 7.02 -0.37
N LEU A 181 10.27 7.81 -1.37
CA LEU A 181 11.17 7.34 -2.42
C LEU A 181 12.61 7.22 -1.93
N MET A 182 13.27 6.12 -2.28
CA MET A 182 14.72 5.98 -2.10
C MET A 182 15.48 6.95 -3.03
N PRO A 183 16.65 7.47 -2.62
CA PRO A 183 17.43 8.41 -3.45
C PRO A 183 17.73 7.89 -4.85
N SER A 184 18.09 6.61 -4.98
CA SER A 184 18.38 5.98 -6.26
C SER A 184 17.15 5.92 -7.17
N VAL A 185 15.98 5.61 -6.60
CA VAL A 185 14.72 5.58 -7.33
C VAL A 185 14.33 6.98 -7.80
N ALA A 186 14.38 7.97 -6.92
CA ALA A 186 14.07 9.36 -7.26
C ALA A 186 14.96 9.87 -8.41
N LYS A 187 16.26 9.65 -8.33
CA LYS A 187 17.21 10.01 -9.39
C LYS A 187 16.93 9.30 -10.72
N LYS A 188 16.57 8.01 -10.68
CA LYS A 188 16.20 7.24 -11.88
C LYS A 188 15.03 7.87 -12.64
N TYR A 189 14.09 8.48 -11.92
CA TYR A 189 12.92 9.15 -12.51
C TYR A 189 13.07 10.66 -12.66
N GLY A 190 14.30 11.16 -12.56
CA GLY A 190 14.67 12.54 -12.94
C GLY A 190 14.60 13.57 -11.81
N LEU A 191 14.44 13.13 -10.55
CA LEU A 191 14.48 14.05 -9.40
C LEU A 191 15.94 14.38 -9.03
N ILE A 192 16.17 15.62 -8.65
CA ILE A 192 17.45 16.05 -8.09
C ILE A 192 17.48 15.66 -6.60
N VAL A 193 18.47 14.86 -6.23
CA VAL A 193 18.72 14.46 -4.84
C VAL A 193 20.20 14.56 -4.55
N ASN A 194 20.60 15.62 -3.86
CA ASN A 194 21.98 15.88 -3.44
C ASN A 194 22.01 16.56 -2.05
N SER A 195 23.15 17.09 -1.63
CA SER A 195 23.29 17.74 -0.32
C SER A 195 22.54 19.07 -0.18
N SER A 196 22.25 19.75 -1.30
CA SER A 196 21.61 21.07 -1.31
C SER A 196 20.14 21.03 -1.73
N ILE A 197 19.76 20.06 -2.56
CA ILE A 197 18.41 19.94 -3.13
C ILE A 197 17.95 18.49 -2.97
N ASP A 198 16.75 18.32 -2.40
CA ASP A 198 16.07 17.03 -2.33
C ASP A 198 14.62 17.18 -2.84
N GLU A 199 14.43 16.97 -4.13
CA GLU A 199 13.13 17.14 -4.79
C GLU A 199 12.09 16.08 -4.40
N ARG A 200 12.46 15.10 -3.56
CA ARG A 200 11.50 14.17 -2.96
C ARG A 200 10.55 14.87 -1.97
N ALA A 201 10.92 16.05 -1.47
CA ALA A 201 10.07 16.90 -0.65
C ALA A 201 8.96 17.60 -1.48
N ASP A 202 9.18 17.78 -2.79
CA ASP A 202 8.19 18.33 -3.71
C ASP A 202 7.13 17.26 -4.00
N PHE A 203 5.89 17.54 -3.63
CA PHE A 203 4.80 16.58 -3.74
C PHE A 203 4.56 16.14 -5.19
N ASP A 204 4.48 17.08 -6.13
CA ASP A 204 4.14 16.78 -7.51
C ASP A 204 5.25 16.00 -8.23
N LYS A 205 6.51 16.37 -8.00
CA LYS A 205 7.67 15.63 -8.52
C LYS A 205 7.74 14.22 -7.93
N SER A 206 7.53 14.11 -6.64
CA SER A 206 7.54 12.85 -5.91
C SER A 206 6.38 11.93 -6.35
N ALA A 207 5.16 12.47 -6.53
CA ALA A 207 4.01 11.75 -7.07
C ALA A 207 4.28 11.24 -8.50
N ALA A 208 4.83 12.09 -9.37
CA ALA A 208 5.17 11.71 -10.74
C ALA A 208 6.25 10.61 -10.79
N ALA A 209 7.24 10.64 -9.90
CA ALA A 209 8.26 9.59 -9.83
C ALA A 209 7.69 8.27 -9.27
N ALA A 210 6.84 8.34 -8.23
CA ALA A 210 6.19 7.18 -7.64
C ALA A 210 5.23 6.49 -8.64
N SER A 211 4.43 7.27 -9.36
CA SER A 211 3.55 6.72 -10.40
C SER A 211 4.34 6.02 -11.51
N LYS A 212 5.45 6.62 -11.97
CA LYS A 212 6.35 5.99 -12.95
C LYS A 212 6.98 4.70 -12.42
N LEU A 213 7.37 4.65 -11.14
CA LEU A 213 7.90 3.44 -10.52
C LEU A 213 6.86 2.31 -10.54
N ILE A 214 5.62 2.62 -10.14
CA ILE A 214 4.54 1.62 -10.15
C ILE A 214 4.25 1.14 -11.56
N PHE A 215 4.09 2.06 -12.51
CA PHE A 215 3.78 1.73 -13.90
C PHE A 215 4.89 0.94 -14.59
N SER A 216 6.14 1.36 -14.45
CA SER A 216 7.26 0.80 -15.24
C SER A 216 8.02 -0.33 -14.54
N VAL A 217 7.79 -0.55 -13.24
CA VAL A 217 8.48 -1.60 -12.48
C VAL A 217 7.51 -2.45 -11.69
N CYS A 218 6.72 -1.87 -10.77
CA CYS A 218 5.98 -2.69 -9.81
C CYS A 218 4.91 -3.55 -10.48
N ILE A 219 4.08 -2.97 -11.36
CA ILE A 219 3.04 -3.71 -12.09
C ILE A 219 3.65 -4.73 -13.07
N PRO A 220 4.62 -4.39 -13.94
CA PRO A 220 5.25 -5.36 -14.82
C PRO A 220 5.91 -6.54 -14.07
N GLU A 221 6.59 -6.27 -12.97
CA GLU A 221 7.22 -7.31 -12.16
C GLU A 221 6.18 -8.19 -11.45
N ALA A 222 5.07 -7.61 -10.95
CA ALA A 222 3.96 -8.38 -10.42
C ALA A 222 3.42 -9.37 -11.47
N LYS A 223 3.12 -8.85 -12.66
CA LYS A 223 2.65 -9.66 -13.80
C LYS A 223 3.63 -10.78 -14.15
N ARG A 224 4.92 -10.46 -14.22
CA ARG A 224 5.97 -11.43 -14.52
C ARG A 224 6.06 -12.54 -13.45
N ILE A 225 6.03 -12.16 -12.17
CA ILE A 225 6.10 -13.13 -11.06
C ILE A 225 4.88 -14.06 -11.09
N LEU A 226 3.68 -13.50 -11.24
CA LEU A 226 2.44 -14.28 -11.29
C LEU A 226 2.38 -15.18 -12.52
N ALA A 227 2.81 -14.70 -13.70
CA ALA A 227 2.87 -15.48 -14.93
C ALA A 227 3.80 -16.70 -14.82
N ASN A 228 4.92 -16.60 -14.10
CA ASN A 228 5.84 -17.70 -13.85
C ASN A 228 5.19 -18.84 -13.04
N HIS A 229 4.09 -18.57 -12.34
CA HIS A 229 3.31 -19.55 -11.56
C HIS A 229 1.95 -19.85 -12.20
N GLY A 230 1.68 -19.34 -13.41
CA GLY A 230 0.41 -19.57 -14.13
C GLY A 230 -0.81 -18.90 -13.47
N ILE A 231 -0.59 -17.92 -12.59
CA ILE A 231 -1.64 -17.28 -11.79
C ILE A 231 -2.35 -16.20 -12.63
N GLN A 232 -3.67 -16.30 -12.72
CA GLN A 232 -4.53 -15.30 -13.34
C GLN A 232 -4.86 -14.18 -12.35
N TYR A 233 -5.05 -12.96 -12.85
CA TYR A 233 -5.35 -11.76 -12.05
C TYR A 233 -6.19 -10.77 -12.88
N LYS A 234 -6.91 -9.92 -12.19
CA LYS A 234 -7.38 -8.63 -12.73
C LYS A 234 -6.62 -7.52 -12.00
N GLU A 235 -6.27 -6.47 -12.73
CA GLU A 235 -5.44 -5.39 -12.15
C GLU A 235 -6.15 -4.59 -11.06
N ASN A 236 -7.48 -4.59 -11.04
CA ASN A 236 -8.31 -3.97 -10.02
C ASN A 236 -8.69 -4.90 -8.86
N ASP A 237 -8.35 -6.19 -8.90
CA ASP A 237 -8.54 -7.07 -7.73
C ASP A 237 -7.72 -6.54 -6.54
N LEU A 238 -8.33 -6.44 -5.36
CA LEU A 238 -7.64 -5.88 -4.18
C LEU A 238 -6.39 -6.69 -3.81
N TRP A 239 -6.44 -8.03 -3.92
CA TRP A 239 -5.26 -8.86 -3.66
C TRP A 239 -4.10 -8.56 -4.62
N PHE A 240 -4.39 -8.25 -5.91
CA PHE A 240 -3.35 -7.89 -6.88
C PHE A 240 -2.76 -6.51 -6.56
N ARG A 241 -3.59 -5.53 -6.23
CA ARG A 241 -3.13 -4.21 -5.78
C ARG A 241 -2.20 -4.33 -4.56
N LEU A 242 -2.58 -5.12 -3.55
CA LEU A 242 -1.74 -5.40 -2.38
C LEU A 242 -0.44 -6.12 -2.73
N PHE A 243 -0.48 -7.04 -3.70
CA PHE A 243 0.70 -7.72 -4.23
C PHE A 243 1.69 -6.74 -4.88
N VAL A 244 1.20 -5.82 -5.72
CA VAL A 244 2.00 -4.73 -6.32
C VAL A 244 2.62 -3.84 -5.24
N MET A 245 1.88 -3.55 -4.17
CA MET A 245 2.38 -2.76 -3.05
C MET A 245 3.51 -3.44 -2.28
N HIS A 246 3.50 -4.76 -2.17
CA HIS A 246 4.66 -5.50 -1.65
C HIS A 246 5.91 -5.31 -2.51
N ILE A 247 5.76 -5.23 -3.84
CA ILE A 247 6.89 -4.94 -4.74
C ILE A 247 7.39 -3.51 -4.57
N TYR A 248 6.49 -2.56 -4.40
CA TYR A 248 6.84 -1.16 -4.11
C TYR A 248 7.72 -1.04 -2.86
N HIS A 249 7.33 -1.73 -1.79
CA HIS A 249 8.01 -1.67 -0.50
C HIS A 249 9.28 -2.53 -0.44
N ALA A 250 9.18 -3.79 -0.84
CA ALA A 250 10.25 -4.79 -0.65
C ALA A 250 11.14 -5.00 -1.88
N GLY A 251 10.68 -4.58 -3.05
CA GLY A 251 11.33 -4.86 -4.34
C GLY A 251 10.96 -6.23 -4.91
N ALA A 252 10.98 -6.32 -6.23
CA ALA A 252 10.52 -7.48 -6.99
C ALA A 252 11.26 -8.79 -6.64
N SER A 253 12.57 -8.73 -6.42
CA SER A 253 13.38 -9.93 -6.12
C SER A 253 12.97 -10.59 -4.79
N ASN A 254 12.67 -9.77 -3.77
CA ASN A 254 12.25 -10.27 -2.47
C ASN A 254 10.84 -10.87 -2.53
N VAL A 255 9.93 -10.24 -3.27
CA VAL A 255 8.57 -10.76 -3.50
C VAL A 255 8.63 -12.05 -4.31
N ALA A 256 9.45 -12.12 -5.36
CA ALA A 256 9.64 -13.35 -6.14
C ALA A 256 10.16 -14.51 -5.27
N ALA A 257 11.08 -14.24 -4.34
CA ALA A 257 11.59 -15.26 -3.42
C ALA A 257 10.50 -15.81 -2.48
N VAL A 258 9.61 -14.94 -1.99
CA VAL A 258 8.45 -15.36 -1.16
C VAL A 258 7.50 -16.22 -1.98
N ILE A 259 7.14 -15.78 -3.19
CA ILE A 259 6.21 -16.52 -4.06
C ILE A 259 6.80 -17.87 -4.48
N ALA A 260 8.09 -17.95 -4.77
CA ALA A 260 8.77 -19.22 -5.04
C ALA A 260 8.72 -20.17 -3.84
N LYS A 261 8.79 -19.64 -2.61
CA LYS A 261 8.71 -20.45 -1.38
C LYS A 261 7.28 -20.92 -1.09
N ILE A 262 6.28 -20.05 -1.30
CA ILE A 262 4.85 -20.39 -1.13
C ILE A 262 4.41 -21.35 -2.25
N ASN A 263 4.88 -21.13 -3.48
CA ASN A 263 4.51 -21.89 -4.68
C ASN A 263 2.98 -21.95 -4.91
N PRO A 264 2.30 -20.79 -4.98
CA PRO A 264 0.85 -20.73 -5.07
C PRO A 264 0.35 -21.12 -6.47
N SER A 265 -0.87 -21.65 -6.53
CA SER A 265 -1.57 -21.96 -7.78
C SER A 265 -2.68 -20.93 -8.14
N VAL A 266 -3.09 -20.11 -7.18
CA VAL A 266 -4.19 -19.14 -7.32
C VAL A 266 -3.84 -17.82 -6.66
N GLY A 267 -4.16 -16.72 -7.31
CA GLY A 267 -4.11 -15.38 -6.74
C GLY A 267 -5.39 -15.07 -5.96
N SER A 268 -5.26 -14.67 -4.71
CA SER A 268 -6.40 -14.44 -3.83
C SER A 268 -6.00 -13.76 -2.52
N GLN A 269 -6.99 -13.44 -1.69
CA GLN A 269 -6.75 -13.04 -0.29
C GLN A 269 -5.89 -14.06 0.46
N ALA A 270 -6.09 -15.37 0.22
CA ALA A 270 -5.32 -16.43 0.87
C ALA A 270 -3.82 -16.32 0.55
N LEU A 271 -3.45 -16.04 -0.71
CA LEU A 271 -2.05 -15.81 -1.09
C LEU A 271 -1.42 -14.64 -0.32
N VAL A 272 -2.12 -13.52 -0.22
CA VAL A 272 -1.61 -12.36 0.53
C VAL A 272 -1.43 -12.70 2.02
N LYS A 273 -2.35 -13.47 2.61
CA LYS A 273 -2.22 -13.97 4.00
C LYS A 273 -1.02 -14.89 4.17
N GLU A 274 -0.73 -15.76 3.22
CA GLU A 274 0.47 -16.60 3.25
C GLU A 274 1.76 -15.75 3.14
N MET A 275 1.76 -14.69 2.34
CA MET A 275 2.89 -13.74 2.29
C MET A 275 3.14 -13.08 3.64
N TRP A 276 2.09 -12.78 4.43
CA TRP A 276 2.25 -12.22 5.78
C TRP A 276 2.97 -13.15 6.75
N MET A 277 2.89 -14.46 6.52
CA MET A 277 3.47 -15.51 7.37
C MET A 277 4.80 -16.05 6.84
N THR A 278 5.16 -15.74 5.60
CA THR A 278 6.32 -16.32 4.93
C THR A 278 7.46 -15.31 4.85
N SER A 279 8.65 -15.73 5.31
CA SER A 279 9.90 -14.96 5.12
C SER A 279 10.78 -15.65 4.08
N ALA A 280 11.34 -14.88 3.15
CA ALA A 280 12.31 -15.33 2.18
C ALA A 280 13.19 -14.15 1.73
N ALA A 281 14.47 -14.37 1.49
CA ALA A 281 15.45 -13.34 1.21
C ALA A 281 15.33 -12.19 2.24
N SER A 282 15.19 -10.93 1.79
CA SER A 282 14.97 -9.77 2.68
C SER A 282 13.49 -9.47 2.94
N PHE A 283 12.57 -10.32 2.47
CA PHE A 283 11.16 -10.20 2.79
C PHE A 283 10.90 -10.76 4.19
N GLY A 284 10.83 -9.86 5.17
CA GLY A 284 10.64 -10.19 6.58
C GLY A 284 9.54 -9.32 7.20
N ASN A 285 9.57 -9.18 8.53
CA ASN A 285 8.50 -8.57 9.32
C ASN A 285 7.95 -7.23 8.75
N ASN A 286 8.82 -6.29 8.36
CA ASN A 286 8.36 -5.00 7.82
C ASN A 286 7.61 -5.18 6.50
N SER A 287 8.13 -6.03 5.61
CA SER A 287 7.48 -6.32 4.32
C SER A 287 6.19 -7.11 4.50
N GLN A 288 6.15 -8.04 5.44
CA GLN A 288 4.95 -8.80 5.80
C GLN A 288 3.83 -7.92 6.33
N ASN A 289 4.16 -6.88 7.09
CA ASN A 289 3.17 -5.97 7.66
C ASN A 289 2.66 -4.92 6.66
N TYR A 290 3.36 -4.68 5.55
CA TYR A 290 3.10 -3.53 4.68
C TYR A 290 1.67 -3.49 4.14
N SER A 291 1.17 -4.57 3.56
CA SER A 291 -0.21 -4.62 3.07
C SER A 291 -1.26 -4.69 4.19
N GLN A 292 -0.90 -5.22 5.36
CA GLN A 292 -1.77 -5.16 6.55
C GLN A 292 -1.97 -3.69 7.01
N LEU A 293 -0.90 -2.88 6.97
CA LEU A 293 -0.98 -1.44 7.26
C LEU A 293 -1.88 -0.71 6.26
N ILE A 294 -1.76 -1.04 4.96
CA ILE A 294 -2.62 -0.46 3.92
C ILE A 294 -4.09 -0.76 4.22
N LEU A 295 -4.45 -2.01 4.47
CA LEU A 295 -5.83 -2.39 4.78
C LEU A 295 -6.35 -1.63 6.01
N ALA A 296 -5.60 -1.60 7.08
CA ALA A 296 -5.97 -0.87 8.30
C ALA A 296 -6.17 0.63 8.06
N ALA A 297 -5.28 1.26 7.30
CA ALA A 297 -5.37 2.68 7.00
C ALA A 297 -6.56 3.01 6.08
N GLN A 298 -6.89 2.13 5.14
CA GLN A 298 -8.08 2.25 4.30
C GLN A 298 -9.37 2.10 5.13
N LEU A 299 -9.40 1.20 6.12
CA LEU A 299 -10.54 1.08 7.06
C LEU A 299 -10.72 2.34 7.89
N ILE A 300 -9.62 2.92 8.41
CA ILE A 300 -9.69 4.19 9.15
C ILE A 300 -10.21 5.31 8.25
N LEU A 301 -9.71 5.40 7.01
CA LEU A 301 -10.20 6.39 6.04
C LEU A 301 -11.70 6.21 5.78
N ASN A 302 -12.16 4.97 5.61
CA ASN A 302 -13.58 4.67 5.45
C ASN A 302 -14.40 5.20 6.63
N ASP A 303 -13.99 4.86 7.86
CA ASP A 303 -14.67 5.33 9.06
C ASP A 303 -14.72 6.85 9.14
N MET A 304 -13.62 7.53 8.79
CA MET A 304 -13.57 8.99 8.74
C MET A 304 -14.53 9.58 7.69
N ILE A 305 -14.57 8.99 6.49
CA ILE A 305 -15.48 9.43 5.43
C ILE A 305 -16.92 9.34 5.92
N TYR A 306 -17.33 8.22 6.49
CA TYR A 306 -18.72 8.03 6.94
C TYR A 306 -19.07 8.85 8.18
N THR A 307 -18.13 9.11 9.10
CA THR A 307 -18.40 9.93 10.31
C THR A 307 -18.38 11.42 10.02
N GLU A 308 -17.59 11.87 9.04
CA GLU A 308 -17.49 13.28 8.65
C GLU A 308 -18.46 13.64 7.50
N CYS A 309 -19.05 12.64 6.84
CA CYS A 309 -19.99 12.79 5.73
C CYS A 309 -21.46 12.93 6.15
N ASP A 310 -21.81 12.96 7.42
CA ASP A 310 -23.19 13.24 7.85
C ASP A 310 -23.68 14.63 7.43
N ASP A 311 -22.78 15.52 7.05
CA ASP A 311 -23.03 16.82 6.44
C ASP A 311 -22.89 16.82 4.89
N ILE A 312 -22.64 15.65 4.25
CA ILE A 312 -22.38 15.56 2.80
C ILE A 312 -23.51 14.84 2.10
N ILE A 313 -24.35 15.60 1.48
CA ILE A 313 -25.29 15.17 0.46
C ILE A 313 -24.49 14.79 -0.79
N HIS A 314 -24.46 13.50 -1.13
CA HIS A 314 -23.88 12.88 -2.33
C HIS A 314 -22.44 12.35 -2.24
N CYS A 315 -22.25 11.24 -1.53
CA CYS A 315 -21.41 10.18 -2.07
C CYS A 315 -22.20 9.59 -3.24
N GLY A 316 -21.71 9.75 -4.46
CA GLY A 316 -22.47 9.45 -5.67
C GLY A 316 -22.98 8.01 -5.73
N THR A 317 -24.25 7.83 -5.45
CA THR A 317 -25.03 6.72 -5.97
C THR A 317 -25.81 7.25 -7.16
N LYS A 318 -25.50 6.73 -8.36
CA LYS A 318 -26.44 6.81 -9.47
C LYS A 318 -27.64 5.94 -9.18
#